data_fa4ec83188c8207eb940e4e9f32b6b4e
#
_entry.id   fa4ec83188c8207eb940e4e9f32b6b4e
#
_cell.length_a   1.000
_cell.length_b   1.000
_cell.length_c   1.000
_cell.angle_alpha   90.00
_cell.angle_beta   90.00
_cell.angle_gamma   90.00
#
_symmetry.space_group_name_H-M   'P 1'
#
loop_
_entity.id
_entity.type
_entity.pdbx_description
1 polymer ?
#
loop_
_entity_poly.entity_id
_entity_poly.type
_entity_poly.pdbx_seq_one_letter_code
_entity_poly.pdbx_strand_id
1 'polypeptide(L)'
;MNNTALIGIDLGKYTFHIHCQDKSGKALLHKKFTRTKLMDFLANCPPATVVMEACAGAHFMARWIADLGHEAKLISPQFVRPFVKSNKNDFIDAEAICEAASRPSMRFVQPRTEAQQAMRALHRVRESLVRDKVKTTNRMQAFLLEFGISMPKGIAVIKQLSTVLDEHELPPYLVQVLLRLQAHYHYLVKQITEIETALSQEVAQDDTGQWLMTIPGIGPITASVLSSQLGDGKQYAHSRDFAASTGLVPRQYSTGGKTTLLGISKRGNKTLRQLLVLCARTFILHIEHRKGKLADWVKKQLERKHSNIVACALANKLARIAWAITTQHTVFVA
;
A
#
# COMPACT_ATOMS: atom_id res chain seq x y z
N MET A 1 -19.50 -34.35 -4.02
CA MET A 1 -18.85 -33.05 -4.26
C MET A 1 -18.47 -32.81 -5.73
N ASN A 2 -18.86 -33.63 -6.65
CA ASN A 2 -18.49 -33.54 -8.08
C ASN A 2 -19.03 -32.30 -8.82
N ASN A 3 -19.75 -31.40 -8.15
CA ASN A 3 -20.36 -30.23 -8.80
C ASN A 3 -19.98 -28.89 -8.14
N THR A 4 -18.96 -28.87 -7.26
CA THR A 4 -18.51 -27.64 -6.63
C THR A 4 -17.76 -26.77 -7.65
N ALA A 5 -18.28 -25.58 -7.91
CA ALA A 5 -17.69 -24.63 -8.86
C ALA A 5 -16.95 -23.47 -8.16
N LEU A 6 -17.47 -23.05 -6.99
CA LEU A 6 -16.94 -21.91 -6.26
C LEU A 6 -16.89 -22.21 -4.76
N ILE A 7 -15.77 -21.89 -4.12
CA ILE A 7 -15.54 -22.05 -2.68
C ILE A 7 -15.13 -20.67 -2.12
N GLY A 8 -15.97 -20.09 -1.27
CA GLY A 8 -15.63 -18.90 -0.49
C GLY A 8 -15.03 -19.31 0.85
N ILE A 9 -13.93 -18.69 1.23
CA ILE A 9 -13.26 -18.96 2.51
C ILE A 9 -13.12 -17.66 3.28
N ASP A 10 -13.74 -17.59 4.46
CA ASP A 10 -13.39 -16.58 5.46
C ASP A 10 -12.17 -17.05 6.25
N LEU A 11 -11.11 -16.23 6.23
CA LEU A 11 -9.79 -16.57 6.79
C LEU A 11 -9.68 -16.08 8.24
N GLY A 12 -9.89 -16.97 9.18
CA GLY A 12 -9.52 -16.72 10.58
C GLY A 12 -8.06 -17.11 10.87
N LYS A 13 -7.58 -16.77 12.06
CA LYS A 13 -6.21 -17.11 12.49
C LYS A 13 -6.01 -18.62 12.66
N TYR A 14 -6.97 -19.29 13.25
CA TYR A 14 -6.95 -20.73 13.57
C TYR A 14 -8.10 -21.51 12.95
N THR A 15 -9.17 -20.83 12.59
CA THR A 15 -10.39 -21.43 12.07
C THR A 15 -10.79 -20.76 10.77
N PHE A 16 -11.29 -21.56 9.85
CA PHE A 16 -11.63 -21.17 8.50
C PHE A 16 -13.08 -21.60 8.25
N HIS A 17 -13.90 -20.65 7.86
CA HIS A 17 -15.28 -20.95 7.50
C HIS A 17 -15.39 -21.00 5.97
N ILE A 18 -16.00 -22.05 5.46
CA ILE A 18 -16.17 -22.23 4.02
C ILE A 18 -17.65 -22.26 3.64
N HIS A 19 -17.88 -21.71 2.46
CA HIS A 19 -19.13 -21.86 1.72
C HIS A 19 -18.80 -22.40 0.34
N CYS A 20 -19.38 -23.59 0.00
CA CYS A 20 -19.24 -24.17 -1.33
C CYS A 20 -20.56 -24.05 -2.08
N GLN A 21 -20.49 -23.63 -3.35
CA GLN A 21 -21.66 -23.58 -4.23
C GLN A 21 -21.37 -24.16 -5.60
N ASP A 22 -22.43 -24.59 -6.29
CA ASP A 22 -22.39 -25.06 -7.65
C ASP A 22 -22.39 -23.86 -8.66
N LYS A 23 -22.40 -24.18 -9.96
CA LYS A 23 -22.46 -23.18 -11.03
C LYS A 23 -23.74 -22.36 -11.05
N SER A 24 -24.83 -22.87 -10.46
CA SER A 24 -26.10 -22.13 -10.35
C SER A 24 -26.17 -21.21 -9.12
N GLY A 25 -25.17 -21.29 -8.24
CA GLY A 25 -25.13 -20.53 -6.97
C GLY A 25 -25.83 -21.26 -5.81
N LYS A 26 -26.25 -22.52 -6.01
CA LYS A 26 -26.86 -23.33 -4.95
C LYS A 26 -25.80 -23.75 -3.95
N ALA A 27 -26.04 -23.48 -2.66
CA ALA A 27 -25.19 -23.91 -1.57
C ALA A 27 -25.11 -25.45 -1.49
N LEU A 28 -23.90 -25.98 -1.44
CA LEU A 28 -23.59 -27.39 -1.32
C LEU A 28 -23.06 -27.78 0.05
N LEU A 29 -22.27 -26.89 0.67
CA LEU A 29 -21.63 -27.14 1.95
C LEU A 29 -21.32 -25.83 2.69
N HIS A 30 -21.63 -25.82 4.00
CA HIS A 30 -21.17 -24.85 4.97
C HIS A 30 -20.41 -25.59 6.06
N LYS A 31 -19.13 -25.30 6.26
CA LYS A 31 -18.32 -26.00 7.24
C LYS A 31 -17.21 -25.16 7.81
N LYS A 32 -16.86 -25.44 9.07
CA LYS A 32 -15.72 -24.87 9.78
C LYS A 32 -14.58 -25.86 9.81
N PHE A 33 -13.37 -25.38 9.54
CA PHE A 33 -12.16 -26.20 9.53
C PHE A 33 -11.04 -25.57 10.37
N THR A 34 -10.14 -26.43 10.86
CA THR A 34 -8.76 -26.04 11.18
C THR A 34 -7.96 -25.95 9.89
N ARG A 35 -6.75 -25.34 9.95
CA ARG A 35 -5.88 -25.20 8.77
C ARG A 35 -5.59 -26.55 8.11
N THR A 36 -5.13 -27.54 8.87
CA THR A 36 -4.81 -28.88 8.35
C THR A 36 -6.02 -29.51 7.67
N LYS A 37 -7.16 -29.54 8.36
CA LYS A 37 -8.40 -30.12 7.81
C LYS A 37 -8.93 -29.40 6.57
N LEU A 38 -8.71 -28.08 6.48
CA LEU A 38 -9.04 -27.31 5.27
C LEU A 38 -8.17 -27.75 4.08
N MET A 39 -6.87 -27.91 4.31
CA MET A 39 -5.96 -28.34 3.25
C MET A 39 -6.24 -29.77 2.79
N ASP A 40 -6.50 -30.69 3.73
CA ASP A 40 -6.93 -32.07 3.41
C ASP A 40 -8.24 -32.07 2.60
N PHE A 41 -9.19 -31.20 2.98
CA PHE A 41 -10.43 -31.05 2.25
C PHE A 41 -10.22 -30.56 0.82
N LEU A 42 -9.42 -29.49 0.65
CA LEU A 42 -9.13 -28.94 -0.68
C LEU A 42 -8.33 -29.92 -1.55
N ALA A 43 -7.33 -30.60 -0.99
CA ALA A 43 -6.56 -31.61 -1.72
C ALA A 43 -7.40 -32.76 -2.27
N ASN A 44 -8.53 -33.06 -1.63
CA ASN A 44 -9.47 -34.11 -2.05
C ASN A 44 -10.69 -33.59 -2.85
N CYS A 45 -10.74 -32.27 -3.11
CA CYS A 45 -11.78 -31.68 -3.95
C CYS A 45 -11.38 -31.66 -5.43
N PRO A 46 -12.31 -31.80 -6.38
CA PRO A 46 -12.06 -31.49 -7.76
C PRO A 46 -11.59 -30.01 -7.93
N PRO A 47 -10.80 -29.70 -8.97
CA PRO A 47 -10.40 -28.32 -9.24
C PRO A 47 -11.60 -27.37 -9.25
N ALA A 48 -11.50 -26.30 -8.48
CA ALA A 48 -12.55 -25.29 -8.30
C ALA A 48 -11.94 -23.89 -8.18
N THR A 49 -12.77 -22.86 -8.37
CA THR A 49 -12.36 -21.50 -8.03
C THR A 49 -12.52 -21.30 -6.52
N VAL A 50 -11.42 -20.95 -5.84
CA VAL A 50 -11.39 -20.68 -4.40
C VAL A 50 -11.15 -19.19 -4.17
N VAL A 51 -12.06 -18.53 -3.45
CA VAL A 51 -12.05 -17.09 -3.25
C VAL A 51 -11.95 -16.74 -1.77
N MET A 52 -11.13 -15.74 -1.47
CA MET A 52 -10.90 -15.26 -0.11
C MET A 52 -10.84 -13.74 -0.08
N GLU A 53 -11.10 -13.15 1.09
CA GLU A 53 -10.74 -11.74 1.29
C GLU A 53 -9.23 -11.53 1.31
N ALA A 54 -8.76 -10.42 0.74
CA ALA A 54 -7.34 -10.01 0.76
C ALA A 54 -6.92 -9.46 2.13
N CYS A 55 -7.02 -10.30 3.16
CA CYS A 55 -6.64 -10.01 4.55
C CYS A 55 -5.26 -10.57 4.92
N ALA A 56 -4.95 -10.64 6.22
CA ALA A 56 -3.70 -11.23 6.71
C ALA A 56 -3.66 -12.75 6.43
N GLY A 57 -2.57 -13.21 5.81
CA GLY A 57 -2.39 -14.62 5.44
C GLY A 57 -2.99 -15.02 4.09
N ALA A 58 -3.85 -14.19 3.49
CA ALA A 58 -4.55 -14.52 2.25
C ALA A 58 -3.62 -14.84 1.08
N HIS A 59 -2.52 -14.10 0.94
CA HIS A 59 -1.57 -14.34 -0.15
C HIS A 59 -0.83 -15.68 -0.01
N PHE A 60 -0.48 -16.07 1.22
CA PHE A 60 0.08 -17.39 1.50
C PHE A 60 -0.94 -18.49 1.15
N MET A 61 -2.17 -18.34 1.65
CA MET A 61 -3.24 -19.32 1.37
C MET A 61 -3.53 -19.43 -0.12
N ALA A 62 -3.53 -18.32 -0.85
CA ALA A 62 -3.76 -18.31 -2.29
C ALA A 62 -2.67 -19.09 -3.06
N ARG A 63 -1.40 -18.94 -2.70
CA ARG A 63 -0.32 -19.73 -3.30
C ARG A 63 -0.48 -21.21 -3.00
N TRP A 64 -0.70 -21.55 -1.73
CA TRP A 64 -0.88 -22.95 -1.32
C TRP A 64 -2.10 -23.61 -2.01
N ILE A 65 -3.21 -22.90 -2.12
CA ILE A 65 -4.40 -23.37 -2.84
C ILE A 65 -4.13 -23.56 -4.33
N ALA A 66 -3.35 -22.68 -4.94
CA ALA A 66 -2.93 -22.81 -6.34
C ALA A 66 -2.03 -24.04 -6.55
N ASP A 67 -1.12 -24.34 -5.60
CA ASP A 67 -0.26 -25.53 -5.62
C ASP A 67 -1.07 -26.84 -5.54
N LEU A 68 -2.28 -26.81 -4.96
CA LEU A 68 -3.22 -27.94 -4.95
C LEU A 68 -4.04 -28.08 -6.24
N GLY A 69 -3.83 -27.21 -7.24
CA GLY A 69 -4.50 -27.25 -8.53
C GLY A 69 -5.83 -26.49 -8.61
N HIS A 70 -6.15 -25.65 -7.61
CA HIS A 70 -7.33 -24.80 -7.64
C HIS A 70 -7.01 -23.41 -8.20
N GLU A 71 -8.01 -22.72 -8.75
CA GLU A 71 -7.89 -21.31 -9.12
C GLU A 71 -8.11 -20.43 -7.88
N ALA A 72 -7.03 -19.87 -7.29
CA ALA A 72 -7.10 -19.02 -6.12
C ALA A 72 -7.32 -17.55 -6.48
N LYS A 73 -8.38 -16.92 -5.96
CA LYS A 73 -8.71 -15.51 -6.17
C LYS A 73 -8.81 -14.76 -4.85
N LEU A 74 -8.37 -13.51 -4.85
CA LEU A 74 -8.49 -12.62 -3.68
C LEU A 74 -9.39 -11.44 -4.02
N ILE A 75 -10.26 -11.05 -3.09
CA ILE A 75 -11.13 -9.87 -3.20
C ILE A 75 -10.79 -8.87 -2.10
N SER A 76 -10.68 -7.59 -2.45
CA SER A 76 -10.50 -6.55 -1.43
C SER A 76 -11.73 -6.49 -0.50
N PRO A 77 -11.57 -6.41 0.84
CA PRO A 77 -12.67 -6.40 1.81
C PRO A 77 -13.77 -5.36 1.51
N GLN A 78 -13.39 -4.20 0.97
CA GLN A 78 -14.35 -3.16 0.59
C GLN A 78 -15.37 -3.60 -0.48
N PHE A 79 -15.06 -4.63 -1.28
CA PHE A 79 -15.93 -5.15 -2.32
C PHE A 79 -16.74 -6.36 -1.85
N VAL A 80 -16.37 -7.00 -0.75
CA VAL A 80 -17.16 -8.08 -0.12
C VAL A 80 -18.24 -7.48 0.80
N ARG A 81 -17.90 -6.46 1.56
CA ARG A 81 -18.78 -5.83 2.56
C ARG A 81 -20.23 -5.53 2.09
N PRO A 82 -20.49 -5.06 0.85
CA PRO A 82 -21.86 -4.81 0.37
C PRO A 82 -22.73 -6.06 0.27
N PHE A 83 -22.15 -7.26 0.27
CA PHE A 83 -22.83 -8.53 0.14
C PHE A 83 -23.10 -9.22 1.49
N VAL A 84 -22.62 -8.65 2.59
CA VAL A 84 -22.92 -9.14 3.95
C VAL A 84 -24.35 -8.74 4.32
N LYS A 85 -25.24 -9.71 4.48
CA LYS A 85 -26.70 -9.50 4.59
C LYS A 85 -27.22 -9.21 6.01
N SER A 86 -26.44 -9.49 7.05
CA SER A 86 -26.91 -9.39 8.44
C SER A 86 -25.78 -9.10 9.43
N ASN A 87 -26.00 -9.38 10.71
CA ASN A 87 -25.00 -9.28 11.76
C ASN A 87 -23.78 -10.16 11.45
N LYS A 88 -22.62 -9.75 11.92
CA LYS A 88 -21.34 -10.42 11.69
C LYS A 88 -21.41 -11.88 12.12
N ASN A 89 -21.19 -12.78 11.18
CA ASN A 89 -21.09 -14.22 11.36
C ASN A 89 -20.15 -14.78 10.30
N ASP A 90 -19.13 -15.50 10.71
CA ASP A 90 -18.07 -16.00 9.83
C ASP A 90 -18.58 -16.89 8.68
N PHE A 91 -19.72 -17.60 8.86
CA PHE A 91 -20.37 -18.35 7.78
C PHE A 91 -21.04 -17.41 6.76
N ILE A 92 -21.65 -16.31 7.22
CA ILE A 92 -22.24 -15.29 6.36
C ILE A 92 -21.15 -14.53 5.60
N ASP A 93 -20.00 -14.31 6.23
CA ASP A 93 -18.85 -13.69 5.57
C ASP A 93 -18.30 -14.60 4.45
N ALA A 94 -18.23 -15.92 4.64
CA ALA A 94 -17.86 -16.88 3.60
C ALA A 94 -18.87 -16.93 2.43
N GLU A 95 -20.18 -16.85 2.74
CA GLU A 95 -21.25 -16.74 1.72
C GLU A 95 -21.12 -15.43 0.93
N ALA A 96 -20.93 -14.30 1.63
CA ALA A 96 -20.76 -12.99 1.01
C ALA A 96 -19.55 -12.93 0.07
N ILE A 97 -18.47 -13.66 0.39
CA ILE A 97 -17.30 -13.80 -0.49
C ILE A 97 -17.70 -14.50 -1.80
N CYS A 98 -18.47 -15.60 -1.75
CA CYS A 98 -18.98 -16.28 -2.94
C CYS A 98 -19.90 -15.39 -3.77
N GLU A 99 -20.84 -14.70 -3.10
CA GLU A 99 -21.77 -13.79 -3.75
C GLU A 99 -21.04 -12.66 -4.48
N ALA A 100 -20.03 -12.05 -3.82
CA ALA A 100 -19.19 -11.04 -4.42
C ALA A 100 -18.41 -11.59 -5.62
N ALA A 101 -17.82 -12.78 -5.50
CA ALA A 101 -17.02 -13.41 -6.55
C ALA A 101 -17.83 -13.77 -7.80
N SER A 102 -19.13 -14.04 -7.64
CA SER A 102 -20.03 -14.40 -8.74
C SER A 102 -20.38 -13.21 -9.64
N ARG A 103 -20.02 -11.98 -9.25
CA ARG A 103 -20.35 -10.80 -10.06
C ARG A 103 -19.38 -10.62 -11.22
N PRO A 104 -19.85 -10.48 -12.49
CA PRO A 104 -18.98 -10.30 -13.66
C PRO A 104 -18.04 -9.11 -13.58
N SER A 105 -18.44 -8.07 -12.85
CA SER A 105 -17.62 -6.84 -12.66
C SER A 105 -16.67 -6.90 -11.48
N MET A 106 -16.54 -8.03 -10.78
CA MET A 106 -15.69 -8.15 -9.60
C MET A 106 -14.21 -8.00 -9.98
N ARG A 107 -13.51 -7.20 -9.18
CA ARG A 107 -12.07 -6.96 -9.34
C ARG A 107 -11.30 -7.78 -8.32
N PHE A 108 -10.49 -8.69 -8.82
CA PHE A 108 -9.65 -9.56 -8.00
C PHE A 108 -8.29 -8.91 -7.75
N VAL A 109 -7.73 -9.22 -6.59
CA VAL A 109 -6.37 -8.85 -6.22
C VAL A 109 -5.46 -10.03 -6.57
N GLN A 110 -4.39 -9.78 -7.30
CA GLN A 110 -3.41 -10.83 -7.62
C GLN A 110 -2.69 -11.33 -6.35
N PRO A 111 -2.59 -12.65 -6.15
CA PRO A 111 -1.73 -13.21 -5.13
C PRO A 111 -0.28 -12.75 -5.32
N ARG A 112 0.37 -12.33 -4.22
CA ARG A 112 1.77 -11.93 -4.25
C ARG A 112 2.68 -13.13 -4.10
N THR A 113 3.83 -13.06 -4.77
CA THR A 113 4.95 -13.99 -4.53
C THR A 113 5.52 -13.80 -3.12
N GLU A 114 6.33 -14.73 -2.65
CA GLU A 114 7.00 -14.62 -1.35
C GLU A 114 7.97 -13.43 -1.33
N ALA A 115 8.73 -13.22 -2.40
CA ALA A 115 9.62 -12.07 -2.57
C ALA A 115 8.86 -10.74 -2.47
N GLN A 116 7.71 -10.61 -3.16
CA GLN A 116 6.87 -9.41 -3.05
C GLN A 116 6.31 -9.20 -1.63
N GLN A 117 5.99 -10.28 -0.90
CA GLN A 117 5.53 -10.18 0.49
C GLN A 117 6.67 -9.78 1.44
N ALA A 118 7.87 -10.32 1.27
CA ALA A 118 9.07 -9.94 2.02
C ALA A 118 9.41 -8.46 1.80
N MET A 119 9.43 -8.02 0.54
CA MET A 119 9.65 -6.62 0.18
C MET A 119 8.62 -5.69 0.83
N ARG A 120 7.35 -6.06 0.82
CA ARG A 120 6.30 -5.31 1.51
C ARG A 120 6.48 -5.25 3.02
N ALA A 121 6.95 -6.31 3.65
CA ALA A 121 7.27 -6.32 5.08
C ALA A 121 8.38 -5.31 5.40
N LEU A 122 9.44 -5.30 4.59
CA LEU A 122 10.56 -4.36 4.72
C LEU A 122 10.09 -2.90 4.62
N HIS A 123 9.25 -2.56 3.63
CA HIS A 123 8.65 -1.24 3.50
C HIS A 123 7.79 -0.86 4.70
N ARG A 124 7.01 -1.80 5.27
CA ARG A 124 6.18 -1.55 6.46
C ARG A 124 7.02 -1.27 7.70
N VAL A 125 8.11 -2.01 7.89
CA VAL A 125 9.05 -1.79 8.99
C VAL A 125 9.68 -0.41 8.84
N ARG A 126 10.19 -0.07 7.64
CA ARG A 126 10.73 1.26 7.37
C ARG A 126 9.73 2.38 7.68
N GLU A 127 8.49 2.25 7.22
CA GLU A 127 7.43 3.25 7.47
C GLU A 127 7.15 3.41 8.97
N SER A 128 7.18 2.32 9.75
CA SER A 128 7.02 2.37 11.21
C SER A 128 8.18 3.11 11.86
N LEU A 129 9.42 2.77 11.53
CA LEU A 129 10.62 3.42 12.07
C LEU A 129 10.65 4.92 11.74
N VAL A 130 10.27 5.31 10.52
CA VAL A 130 10.16 6.75 10.16
C VAL A 130 9.11 7.47 11.00
N ARG A 131 7.96 6.84 11.25
CA ARG A 131 6.94 7.41 12.14
C ARG A 131 7.41 7.52 13.59
N ASP A 132 8.12 6.51 14.08
CA ASP A 132 8.64 6.50 15.45
C ASP A 132 9.76 7.53 15.62
N LYS A 133 10.59 7.74 14.60
CA LYS A 133 11.56 8.85 14.55
C LYS A 133 10.90 10.22 14.73
N VAL A 134 9.80 10.47 14.01
CA VAL A 134 9.03 11.73 14.12
C VAL A 134 8.36 11.84 15.48
N LYS A 135 7.79 10.76 16.02
CA LYS A 135 7.21 10.76 17.37
C LYS A 135 8.26 11.07 18.43
N THR A 136 9.48 10.58 18.29
CA THR A 136 10.57 10.82 19.24
C THR A 136 10.91 12.30 19.30
N THR A 137 11.12 12.97 18.17
CA THR A 137 11.40 14.42 18.16
C THR A 137 10.23 15.24 18.70
N ASN A 138 8.99 14.91 18.33
CA ASN A 138 7.81 15.61 18.85
C ASN A 138 7.65 15.44 20.36
N ARG A 139 7.96 14.25 20.90
CA ARG A 139 7.92 13.99 22.35
C ARG A 139 8.96 14.80 23.11
N MET A 140 10.19 14.87 22.57
CA MET A 140 11.24 15.70 23.18
C MET A 140 10.86 17.19 23.20
N GLN A 141 10.31 17.68 22.07
CA GLN A 141 9.82 19.07 22.00
C GLN A 141 8.69 19.36 22.99
N ALA A 142 7.74 18.41 23.13
CA ALA A 142 6.65 18.55 24.08
C ALA A 142 7.17 18.60 25.53
N PHE A 143 8.13 17.73 25.90
CA PHE A 143 8.73 17.76 27.24
C PHE A 143 9.46 19.07 27.54
N LEU A 144 10.26 19.58 26.59
CA LEU A 144 10.95 20.86 26.77
C LEU A 144 9.98 22.03 26.88
N LEU A 145 8.85 21.98 26.17
CA LEU A 145 7.83 23.03 26.21
C LEU A 145 7.20 23.18 27.61
N GLU A 146 7.02 22.08 28.36
CA GLU A 146 6.54 22.11 29.76
C GLU A 146 7.51 22.84 30.70
N PHE A 147 8.75 23.05 30.29
CA PHE A 147 9.76 23.84 31.00
C PHE A 147 10.00 25.21 30.34
N GLY A 148 9.07 25.67 29.48
CA GLY A 148 9.13 26.97 28.82
C GLY A 148 10.11 27.04 27.65
N ILE A 149 10.73 25.93 27.25
CA ILE A 149 11.73 25.86 26.17
C ILE A 149 11.04 25.50 24.85
N SER A 150 10.93 26.47 23.96
CA SER A 150 10.34 26.27 22.63
C SER A 150 11.43 25.96 21.60
N MET A 151 11.26 24.83 20.88
CA MET A 151 12.20 24.36 19.87
C MET A 151 11.59 24.41 18.46
N PRO A 152 12.38 24.72 17.40
CA PRO A 152 11.95 24.57 16.02
C PRO A 152 11.53 23.12 15.70
N LYS A 153 10.55 22.97 14.80
CA LYS A 153 10.07 21.63 14.39
C LYS A 153 11.16 20.79 13.72
N GLY A 154 11.05 19.48 13.88
CA GLY A 154 11.90 18.51 13.20
C GLY A 154 13.17 18.16 14.00
N ILE A 155 14.32 18.15 13.32
CA ILE A 155 15.59 17.64 13.87
C ILE A 155 16.29 18.63 14.85
N ALA A 156 15.83 19.87 14.94
CA ALA A 156 16.47 20.90 15.76
C ALA A 156 16.66 20.43 17.22
N VAL A 157 15.67 19.82 17.81
CA VAL A 157 15.73 19.28 19.19
C VAL A 157 16.86 18.25 19.36
N ILE A 158 17.21 17.50 18.35
CA ILE A 158 18.31 16.52 18.41
C ILE A 158 19.66 17.23 18.31
N LYS A 159 19.78 18.19 17.38
CA LYS A 159 21.03 18.90 17.11
C LYS A 159 21.42 19.88 18.20
N GLN A 160 20.45 20.51 18.82
CA GLN A 160 20.63 21.57 19.83
C GLN A 160 20.43 21.10 21.26
N LEU A 161 20.24 19.77 21.49
CA LEU A 161 19.95 19.26 22.84
C LEU A 161 21.06 19.61 23.81
N SER A 162 22.34 19.44 23.45
CA SER A 162 23.47 19.80 24.33
C SER A 162 23.42 21.26 24.75
N THR A 163 23.27 22.18 23.79
CA THR A 163 23.15 23.61 24.06
C THR A 163 21.97 23.92 25.01
N VAL A 164 20.81 23.27 24.77
CA VAL A 164 19.65 23.45 25.65
C VAL A 164 19.94 22.97 27.07
N LEU A 165 20.65 21.85 27.24
CA LEU A 165 21.01 21.31 28.55
C LEU A 165 22.06 22.17 29.28
N ASP A 166 22.92 22.87 28.52
CA ASP A 166 23.93 23.78 29.08
C ASP A 166 23.32 25.14 29.49
N GLU A 167 22.32 25.61 28.74
CA GLU A 167 21.69 26.93 28.93
C GLU A 167 20.55 26.92 29.97
N HIS A 168 20.01 25.74 30.33
CA HIS A 168 18.84 25.63 31.20
C HIS A 168 19.05 24.62 32.32
N GLU A 169 18.79 25.04 33.57
CA GLU A 169 18.73 24.12 34.70
C GLU A 169 17.47 23.26 34.66
N LEU A 170 17.62 22.03 34.12
CA LEU A 170 16.54 21.06 34.03
C LEU A 170 16.65 19.97 35.12
N PRO A 171 15.51 19.44 35.62
CA PRO A 171 15.54 18.32 36.55
C PRO A 171 16.35 17.14 36.03
N PRO A 172 17.21 16.50 36.84
CA PRO A 172 18.09 15.42 36.38
C PRO A 172 17.38 14.27 35.70
N TYR A 173 16.18 13.92 36.15
CA TYR A 173 15.38 12.87 35.50
C TYR A 173 14.94 13.24 34.09
N LEU A 174 14.60 14.52 33.85
CA LEU A 174 14.25 15.00 32.52
C LEU A 174 15.46 14.94 31.60
N VAL A 175 16.62 15.39 32.06
CA VAL A 175 17.88 15.29 31.29
C VAL A 175 18.15 13.86 30.86
N GLN A 176 18.06 12.89 31.80
CA GLN A 176 18.23 11.48 31.47
C GLN A 176 17.23 10.97 30.43
N VAL A 177 15.95 11.37 30.52
CA VAL A 177 14.92 10.99 29.54
C VAL A 177 15.22 11.58 28.16
N LEU A 178 15.61 12.85 28.09
CA LEU A 178 15.97 13.53 26.84
C LEU A 178 17.18 12.88 26.16
N LEU A 179 18.23 12.55 26.93
CA LEU A 179 19.41 11.83 26.39
C LEU A 179 19.06 10.43 25.88
N ARG A 180 18.20 9.69 26.60
CA ARG A 180 17.69 8.38 26.13
C ARG A 180 16.90 8.51 24.83
N LEU A 181 16.04 9.52 24.71
CA LEU A 181 15.27 9.77 23.48
C LEU A 181 16.18 10.19 22.31
N GLN A 182 17.24 10.95 22.56
CA GLN A 182 18.24 11.29 21.55
C GLN A 182 18.98 10.04 21.07
N ALA A 183 19.43 9.17 21.99
CA ALA A 183 20.07 7.91 21.62
C ALA A 183 19.12 7.00 20.83
N HIS A 184 17.86 6.91 21.23
CA HIS A 184 16.82 6.19 20.49
C HIS A 184 16.59 6.77 19.08
N TYR A 185 16.58 8.10 18.93
CA TYR A 185 16.50 8.73 17.61
C TYR A 185 17.64 8.31 16.69
N HIS A 186 18.88 8.31 17.19
CA HIS A 186 20.05 7.89 16.41
C HIS A 186 19.97 6.39 16.02
N TYR A 187 19.51 5.53 16.95
CA TYR A 187 19.24 4.12 16.64
C TYR A 187 18.21 3.98 15.50
N LEU A 188 17.07 4.71 15.57
CA LEU A 188 16.06 4.69 14.52
C LEU A 188 16.61 5.16 13.16
N VAL A 189 17.44 6.20 13.15
CA VAL A 189 18.09 6.69 11.92
C VAL A 189 18.96 5.61 11.31
N LYS A 190 19.78 4.94 12.13
CA LYS A 190 20.66 3.84 11.68
C LYS A 190 19.82 2.73 11.04
N GLN A 191 18.78 2.25 11.72
CA GLN A 191 17.89 1.20 11.22
C GLN A 191 17.17 1.58 9.91
N ILE A 192 16.73 2.83 9.78
CA ILE A 192 16.13 3.35 8.54
C ILE A 192 17.15 3.30 7.41
N THR A 193 18.39 3.77 7.65
CA THR A 193 19.45 3.80 6.64
C THR A 193 19.81 2.39 6.16
N GLU A 194 19.94 1.43 7.07
CA GLU A 194 20.21 0.02 6.74
C GLU A 194 19.13 -0.55 5.82
N ILE A 195 17.85 -0.33 6.14
CA ILE A 195 16.73 -0.77 5.30
C ILE A 195 16.73 -0.06 3.94
N GLU A 196 16.99 1.24 3.91
CA GLU A 196 17.02 2.02 2.65
C GLU A 196 18.17 1.57 1.74
N THR A 197 19.32 1.19 2.33
CA THR A 197 20.44 0.60 1.59
C THR A 197 20.06 -0.76 1.00
N ALA A 198 19.46 -1.65 1.79
CA ALA A 198 18.98 -2.94 1.31
C ALA A 198 17.96 -2.79 0.17
N LEU A 199 16.97 -1.90 0.33
CA LEU A 199 16.00 -1.60 -0.72
C LEU A 199 16.64 -1.08 -2.01
N SER A 200 17.68 -0.25 -1.88
CA SER A 200 18.39 0.28 -3.05
C SER A 200 19.20 -0.79 -3.78
N GLN A 201 19.78 -1.74 -3.04
CA GLN A 201 20.50 -2.90 -3.60
C GLN A 201 19.54 -3.83 -4.35
N GLU A 202 18.37 -4.12 -3.78
CA GLU A 202 17.33 -4.92 -4.44
C GLU A 202 16.84 -4.27 -5.75
N VAL A 203 16.58 -2.95 -5.73
CA VAL A 203 16.19 -2.22 -6.93
C VAL A 203 17.27 -2.24 -8.00
N ALA A 204 18.55 -2.23 -7.60
CA ALA A 204 19.67 -2.31 -8.53
C ALA A 204 19.75 -3.66 -9.27
N GLN A 205 19.12 -4.71 -8.74
CA GLN A 205 19.05 -6.06 -9.33
C GLN A 205 17.70 -6.34 -10.00
N ASP A 206 16.71 -5.46 -9.87
CA ASP A 206 15.38 -5.58 -10.44
C ASP A 206 15.27 -4.71 -11.70
N ASP A 207 15.18 -5.33 -12.88
CA ASP A 207 15.03 -4.61 -14.16
C ASP A 207 13.85 -3.65 -14.14
N THR A 208 12.70 -4.08 -13.61
CA THR A 208 11.52 -3.22 -13.48
C THR A 208 11.80 -2.02 -12.56
N GLY A 209 12.49 -2.25 -11.46
CA GLY A 209 12.94 -1.19 -10.57
C GLY A 209 13.85 -0.19 -11.26
N GLN A 210 14.78 -0.66 -12.05
CA GLN A 210 15.69 0.18 -12.85
C GLN A 210 14.93 1.03 -13.88
N TRP A 211 14.00 0.44 -14.62
CA TRP A 211 13.17 1.20 -15.57
C TRP A 211 12.33 2.27 -14.87
N LEU A 212 11.75 1.94 -13.72
CA LEU A 212 10.96 2.87 -12.93
C LEU A 212 11.79 4.04 -12.39
N MET A 213 13.07 3.82 -12.06
CA MET A 213 13.98 4.88 -11.63
C MET A 213 14.33 5.89 -12.75
N THR A 214 14.11 5.54 -14.02
CA THR A 214 14.27 6.50 -15.12
C THR A 214 13.20 7.59 -15.12
N ILE A 215 12.07 7.38 -14.41
CA ILE A 215 11.00 8.37 -14.30
C ILE A 215 11.45 9.52 -13.39
N PRO A 216 11.45 10.77 -13.86
CA PRO A 216 11.92 11.90 -13.08
C PRO A 216 11.15 12.07 -11.75
N GLY A 217 11.90 12.13 -10.65
CA GLY A 217 11.36 12.26 -9.30
C GLY A 217 11.08 10.93 -8.59
N ILE A 218 11.21 9.79 -9.26
CA ILE A 218 11.11 8.47 -8.63
C ILE A 218 12.51 8.02 -8.18
N GLY A 219 12.66 7.79 -6.90
CA GLY A 219 13.88 7.23 -6.29
C GLY A 219 13.70 5.75 -5.91
N PRO A 220 14.77 5.10 -5.37
CA PRO A 220 14.79 3.65 -5.10
C PRO A 220 13.61 3.17 -4.25
N ILE A 221 13.27 3.88 -3.18
CA ILE A 221 12.15 3.53 -2.30
C ILE A 221 10.82 3.46 -3.06
N THR A 222 10.55 4.44 -3.90
CA THR A 222 9.30 4.48 -4.67
C THR A 222 9.32 3.47 -5.80
N ALA A 223 10.46 3.28 -6.47
CA ALA A 223 10.64 2.26 -7.51
C ALA A 223 10.40 0.86 -6.96
N SER A 224 10.97 0.51 -5.80
CA SER A 224 10.78 -0.77 -5.12
C SER A 224 9.30 -1.03 -4.76
N VAL A 225 8.59 -0.02 -4.21
CA VAL A 225 7.16 -0.16 -3.91
C VAL A 225 6.34 -0.34 -5.18
N LEU A 226 6.66 0.41 -6.25
CA LEU A 226 5.97 0.31 -7.54
C LEU A 226 6.19 -1.06 -8.19
N SER A 227 7.44 -1.54 -8.27
CA SER A 227 7.77 -2.85 -8.82
C SER A 227 7.03 -3.96 -8.09
N SER A 228 7.12 -3.99 -6.75
CA SER A 228 6.44 -4.99 -5.93
C SER A 228 4.90 -4.94 -5.99
N GLN A 229 4.33 -3.77 -6.29
CA GLN A 229 2.87 -3.59 -6.39
C GLN A 229 2.34 -3.89 -7.78
N LEU A 230 3.08 -3.54 -8.83
CA LEU A 230 2.69 -3.75 -10.22
C LEU A 230 2.94 -5.20 -10.66
N GLY A 231 4.05 -5.82 -10.22
CA GLY A 231 4.49 -7.07 -10.81
C GLY A 231 4.69 -6.90 -12.32
N ASP A 232 3.97 -7.68 -13.14
CA ASP A 232 3.93 -7.54 -14.59
C ASP A 232 2.91 -6.49 -15.09
N GLY A 233 2.15 -5.88 -14.19
CA GLY A 233 1.13 -4.87 -14.49
C GLY A 233 -0.15 -5.38 -15.14
N LYS A 234 -0.24 -6.65 -15.55
CA LYS A 234 -1.36 -7.24 -16.29
C LYS A 234 -2.66 -7.33 -15.48
N GLN A 235 -2.58 -7.23 -14.15
CA GLN A 235 -3.77 -7.15 -13.29
C GLN A 235 -4.60 -5.87 -13.52
N TYR A 236 -4.07 -4.88 -14.22
CA TYR A 236 -4.76 -3.65 -14.58
C TYR A 236 -4.92 -3.58 -16.09
N ALA A 237 -6.15 -3.51 -16.59
CA ALA A 237 -6.42 -3.42 -18.03
C ALA A 237 -5.83 -2.15 -18.65
N HIS A 238 -5.80 -1.05 -17.87
CA HIS A 238 -5.31 0.25 -18.35
C HIS A 238 -4.53 0.98 -17.24
N SER A 239 -3.64 1.88 -17.65
CA SER A 239 -2.88 2.76 -16.74
C SER A 239 -3.78 3.59 -15.80
N ARG A 240 -5.00 3.91 -16.26
CA ARG A 240 -6.00 4.63 -15.44
C ARG A 240 -6.52 3.79 -14.28
N ASP A 241 -6.62 2.47 -14.44
CA ASP A 241 -7.07 1.56 -13.39
C ASP A 241 -6.01 1.45 -12.28
N PHE A 242 -4.73 1.40 -12.66
CA PHE A 242 -3.65 1.47 -11.68
C PHE A 242 -3.66 2.81 -10.92
N ALA A 243 -3.76 3.94 -11.61
CA ALA A 243 -3.88 5.24 -10.95
C ALA A 243 -5.10 5.33 -10.02
N ALA A 244 -6.24 4.73 -10.40
CA ALA A 244 -7.44 4.64 -9.56
C ALA A 244 -7.19 3.81 -8.30
N SER A 245 -6.44 2.69 -8.40
CA SER A 245 -6.09 1.83 -7.28
C SER A 245 -5.23 2.51 -6.21
N THR A 246 -4.54 3.60 -6.58
CA THR A 246 -3.79 4.45 -5.64
C THR A 246 -4.65 5.53 -4.97
N GLY A 247 -5.87 5.75 -5.46
CA GLY A 247 -6.79 6.79 -4.99
C GLY A 247 -6.41 8.21 -5.40
N LEU A 248 -5.64 8.36 -6.49
CA LEU A 248 -5.23 9.65 -7.07
C LEU A 248 -6.23 10.19 -8.13
N VAL A 249 -7.29 9.43 -8.41
CA VAL A 249 -8.39 9.91 -9.28
C VAL A 249 -9.35 10.80 -8.49
N PRO A 250 -10.04 11.75 -9.15
CA PRO A 250 -11.06 12.55 -8.51
C PRO A 250 -12.19 11.69 -7.94
N ARG A 251 -12.69 12.07 -6.76
CA ARG A 251 -13.96 11.56 -6.27
C ARG A 251 -15.06 12.24 -7.07
N GLN A 252 -15.98 11.47 -7.59
CA GLN A 252 -17.11 11.95 -8.35
C GLN A 252 -18.38 11.90 -7.51
N TYR A 253 -19.14 12.97 -7.58
CA TYR A 253 -20.51 13.08 -7.08
C TYR A 253 -21.35 13.67 -8.20
N SER A 254 -22.02 12.81 -8.96
CA SER A 254 -22.81 13.22 -10.14
C SER A 254 -24.23 12.75 -9.96
N THR A 255 -25.16 13.66 -10.19
CA THR A 255 -26.59 13.40 -10.12
C THR A 255 -27.33 14.24 -11.17
N GLY A 256 -28.43 13.74 -11.71
CA GLY A 256 -29.25 14.47 -12.68
C GLY A 256 -28.52 15.01 -13.89
N GLY A 257 -27.53 14.25 -14.42
CA GLY A 257 -26.72 14.65 -15.57
C GLY A 257 -25.60 15.67 -15.26
N LYS A 258 -25.53 16.22 -14.03
CA LYS A 258 -24.45 17.14 -13.63
C LYS A 258 -23.26 16.35 -13.08
N THR A 259 -22.10 16.51 -13.75
CA THR A 259 -20.84 15.91 -13.29
C THR A 259 -20.13 16.85 -12.32
N THR A 260 -20.00 16.43 -11.06
CA THR A 260 -19.22 17.14 -10.03
C THR A 260 -17.99 16.32 -9.65
N LEU A 261 -16.81 16.84 -9.97
CA LEU A 261 -15.53 16.26 -9.58
C LEU A 261 -15.01 16.97 -8.34
N LEU A 262 -14.69 16.17 -7.32
CA LEU A 262 -14.12 16.63 -6.04
C LEU A 262 -12.62 16.36 -6.00
N GLY A 263 -11.99 16.60 -4.86
CA GLY A 263 -10.59 16.21 -4.64
C GLY A 263 -10.33 14.71 -4.84
N ILE A 264 -9.08 14.27 -4.76
CA ILE A 264 -8.70 12.86 -4.95
C ILE A 264 -9.53 11.93 -4.05
N SER A 265 -9.85 10.74 -4.54
CA SER A 265 -10.73 9.78 -3.87
C SER A 265 -10.17 9.26 -2.56
N LYS A 266 -8.84 9.23 -2.43
CA LYS A 266 -8.08 8.65 -1.31
C LYS A 266 -8.40 7.16 -1.03
N ARG A 267 -9.14 6.49 -1.91
CA ARG A 267 -9.43 5.05 -1.86
C ARG A 267 -8.23 4.27 -2.43
N GLY A 268 -7.92 3.14 -1.83
CA GLY A 268 -6.81 2.28 -2.29
C GLY A 268 -5.50 2.47 -1.52
N ASN A 269 -4.36 2.18 -2.15
CA ASN A 269 -3.06 2.09 -1.48
C ASN A 269 -2.57 3.47 -0.97
N LYS A 270 -2.67 3.68 0.35
CA LYS A 270 -2.29 4.93 1.01
C LYS A 270 -0.77 5.20 0.92
N THR A 271 0.05 4.18 1.17
CA THR A 271 1.52 4.31 1.18
C THR A 271 2.03 4.69 -0.21
N LEU A 272 1.58 3.97 -1.25
CA LEU A 272 1.97 4.28 -2.62
C LEU A 272 1.51 5.68 -3.05
N ARG A 273 0.27 6.06 -2.70
CA ARG A 273 -0.22 7.43 -2.96
C ARG A 273 0.66 8.49 -2.32
N GLN A 274 1.07 8.30 -1.05
CA GLN A 274 1.95 9.24 -0.35
C GLN A 274 3.30 9.37 -1.02
N LEU A 275 3.91 8.26 -1.42
CA LEU A 275 5.19 8.24 -2.14
C LEU A 275 5.10 8.95 -3.49
N LEU A 276 4.07 8.65 -4.30
CA LEU A 276 3.88 9.31 -5.58
C LEU A 276 3.64 10.82 -5.46
N VAL A 277 2.88 11.25 -4.43
CA VAL A 277 2.71 12.69 -4.16
C VAL A 277 4.01 13.32 -3.69
N LEU A 278 4.83 12.62 -2.91
CA LEU A 278 6.16 13.11 -2.51
C LEU A 278 7.08 13.25 -3.73
N CYS A 279 7.14 12.25 -4.62
CA CYS A 279 7.86 12.32 -5.88
C CYS A 279 7.42 13.52 -6.74
N ALA A 280 6.11 13.74 -6.85
CA ALA A 280 5.54 14.86 -7.58
C ALA A 280 5.93 16.22 -6.96
N ARG A 281 5.92 16.34 -5.62
CA ARG A 281 6.37 17.55 -4.93
C ARG A 281 7.86 17.82 -5.11
N THR A 282 8.69 16.78 -5.02
CA THR A 282 10.13 16.90 -5.27
C THR A 282 10.39 17.31 -6.72
N PHE A 283 9.62 16.78 -7.69
CA PHE A 283 9.71 17.21 -9.08
C PHE A 283 9.37 18.70 -9.25
N ILE A 284 8.28 19.16 -8.63
CA ILE A 284 7.83 20.57 -8.68
C ILE A 284 8.83 21.47 -7.99
N LEU A 285 9.44 21.07 -6.87
CA LEU A 285 10.43 21.87 -6.16
C LEU A 285 11.63 22.23 -7.03
N HIS A 286 12.01 21.33 -7.94
CA HIS A 286 13.15 21.53 -8.85
C HIS A 286 12.71 21.81 -10.30
N ILE A 287 11.49 22.35 -10.51
CA ILE A 287 10.89 22.51 -11.84
C ILE A 287 11.69 23.41 -12.78
N GLU A 288 12.37 24.43 -12.23
CA GLU A 288 13.16 25.36 -13.02
C GLU A 288 14.35 24.68 -13.72
N HIS A 289 14.89 23.64 -13.11
CA HIS A 289 15.99 22.84 -13.67
C HIS A 289 15.52 21.65 -14.53
N ARG A 290 14.21 21.46 -14.69
CA ARG A 290 13.64 20.35 -15.44
C ARG A 290 13.27 20.79 -16.86
N LYS A 291 13.56 19.90 -17.84
CA LYS A 291 13.24 20.09 -19.26
C LYS A 291 12.38 18.93 -19.77
N GLY A 292 11.78 19.10 -20.95
CA GLY A 292 10.99 18.08 -21.64
C GLY A 292 9.49 18.20 -21.40
N LYS A 293 8.72 17.43 -22.16
CA LYS A 293 7.24 17.49 -22.20
C LYS A 293 6.55 17.41 -20.84
N LEU A 294 7.12 16.63 -19.92
CA LEU A 294 6.54 16.50 -18.56
C LEU A 294 6.72 17.79 -17.76
N ALA A 295 7.91 18.40 -17.83
CA ALA A 295 8.21 19.66 -17.16
C ALA A 295 7.35 20.81 -17.72
N ASP A 296 7.23 20.92 -19.03
CA ASP A 296 6.42 21.94 -19.70
C ASP A 296 4.96 21.82 -19.29
N TRP A 297 4.44 20.58 -19.23
CA TRP A 297 3.08 20.33 -18.76
C TRP A 297 2.90 20.76 -17.31
N VAL A 298 3.87 20.50 -16.42
CA VAL A 298 3.82 20.90 -15.01
C VAL A 298 3.84 22.43 -14.87
N LYS A 299 4.77 23.11 -15.57
CA LYS A 299 4.86 24.59 -15.60
C LYS A 299 3.52 25.21 -16.00
N LYS A 300 2.95 24.77 -17.11
CA LYS A 300 1.64 25.23 -17.58
C LYS A 300 0.50 24.99 -16.58
N GLN A 301 0.53 23.90 -15.77
CA GLN A 301 -0.46 23.69 -14.74
C GLN A 301 -0.27 24.62 -13.54
N LEU A 302 0.99 24.93 -13.16
CA LEU A 302 1.33 25.83 -12.05
C LEU A 302 0.90 27.28 -12.30
N GLU A 303 0.84 27.72 -13.55
CA GLU A 303 0.30 29.05 -13.91
C GLU A 303 -1.18 29.23 -13.50
N ARG A 304 -1.94 28.16 -13.40
CA ARG A 304 -3.42 28.22 -13.24
C ARG A 304 -3.93 27.54 -11.98
N LYS A 305 -3.11 26.72 -11.31
CA LYS A 305 -3.57 25.88 -10.20
C LYS A 305 -2.57 25.90 -9.05
N HIS A 306 -3.11 25.85 -7.85
CA HIS A 306 -2.29 25.72 -6.64
C HIS A 306 -1.38 24.47 -6.70
N SER A 307 -0.14 24.60 -6.25
CA SER A 307 0.89 23.57 -6.32
C SER A 307 0.46 22.19 -5.76
N ASN A 308 -0.35 22.15 -4.70
CA ASN A 308 -0.87 20.88 -4.15
C ASN A 308 -1.83 20.15 -5.12
N ILE A 309 -2.60 20.89 -5.93
CA ILE A 309 -3.48 20.31 -6.95
C ILE A 309 -2.62 19.75 -8.07
N VAL A 310 -1.59 20.51 -8.51
CA VAL A 310 -0.64 20.07 -9.54
C VAL A 310 0.14 18.84 -9.07
N ALA A 311 0.58 18.80 -7.80
CA ALA A 311 1.25 17.63 -7.24
C ALA A 311 0.38 16.36 -7.28
N CYS A 312 -0.90 16.45 -6.96
CA CYS A 312 -1.83 15.32 -7.07
C CYS A 312 -2.05 14.89 -8.53
N ALA A 313 -2.16 15.85 -9.46
CA ALA A 313 -2.31 15.57 -10.89
C ALA A 313 -1.04 14.92 -11.47
N LEU A 314 0.14 15.43 -11.10
CA LEU A 314 1.42 14.84 -11.48
C LEU A 314 1.59 13.44 -10.89
N ALA A 315 1.26 13.23 -9.61
CA ALA A 315 1.31 11.92 -8.96
C ALA A 315 0.44 10.88 -9.71
N ASN A 316 -0.76 11.27 -10.15
CA ASN A 316 -1.60 10.42 -11.01
C ASN A 316 -0.90 10.12 -12.35
N LYS A 317 -0.28 11.13 -12.98
CA LYS A 317 0.45 10.94 -14.25
C LYS A 317 1.67 10.04 -14.05
N LEU A 318 2.43 10.19 -12.95
CA LEU A 318 3.56 9.31 -12.60
C LEU A 318 3.11 7.85 -12.42
N ALA A 319 1.98 7.61 -11.73
CA ALA A 319 1.41 6.27 -11.62
C ALA A 319 1.12 5.65 -13.00
N ARG A 320 0.51 6.42 -13.89
CA ARG A 320 0.18 5.96 -15.26
C ARG A 320 1.42 5.68 -16.11
N ILE A 321 2.45 6.51 -15.98
CA ILE A 321 3.75 6.31 -16.64
C ILE A 321 4.41 5.05 -16.09
N ALA A 322 4.43 4.86 -14.77
CA ALA A 322 5.01 3.68 -14.13
C ALA A 322 4.35 2.39 -14.63
N TRP A 323 3.02 2.35 -14.72
CA TRP A 323 2.31 1.21 -15.29
C TRP A 323 2.70 0.95 -16.77
N ALA A 324 2.75 1.99 -17.60
CA ALA A 324 3.11 1.85 -19.01
C ALA A 324 4.54 1.31 -19.18
N ILE A 325 5.51 1.85 -18.42
CA ILE A 325 6.90 1.39 -18.42
C ILE A 325 7.00 -0.08 -18.02
N THR A 326 6.33 -0.47 -16.93
CA THR A 326 6.33 -1.84 -16.43
C THR A 326 5.73 -2.82 -17.45
N THR A 327 4.60 -2.47 -18.08
CA THR A 327 3.91 -3.38 -19.02
C THR A 327 4.56 -3.44 -20.40
N GLN A 328 5.29 -2.41 -20.80
CA GLN A 328 5.97 -2.32 -22.10
C GLN A 328 7.46 -2.68 -22.02
N HIS A 329 7.99 -2.93 -20.80
CA HIS A 329 9.41 -3.22 -20.57
C HIS A 329 10.33 -2.15 -21.18
N THR A 330 10.01 -0.87 -20.93
CA THR A 330 10.71 0.29 -21.53
C THR A 330 11.25 1.21 -20.45
N VAL A 331 12.04 2.20 -20.86
CA VAL A 331 12.51 3.30 -20.01
C VAL A 331 11.71 4.57 -20.26
N PHE A 332 11.76 5.53 -19.34
CA PHE A 332 11.14 6.84 -19.54
C PHE A 332 11.93 7.64 -20.58
N VAL A 333 11.22 8.09 -21.63
CA VAL A 333 11.74 9.03 -22.64
C VAL A 333 11.08 10.39 -22.40
N ALA A 334 11.90 11.45 -22.22
CA ALA A 334 11.48 12.81 -21.86
C ALA A 334 10.75 13.57 -23.00
#